data_ee27ad823c678e754c091b7d7b298c1f
#
_entry.id   ee27ad823c678e754c091b7d7b298c1f
#
_cell.length_a   1.000
_cell.length_b   1.000
_cell.length_c   1.000
_cell.angle_alpha   90.00
_cell.angle_beta   90.00
_cell.angle_gamma   90.00
#
_symmetry.space_group_name_H-M   'P 1'
#
loop_
_entity.id
_entity.type
_entity.pdbx_description
1 polymer ?
#
loop_
_entity_poly.entity_id
_entity_poly.type
_entity_poly.pdbx_seq_one_letter_code
_entity_poly.pdbx_strand_id
1 'polypeptide(L)' 'MPKVGSRYEKKMRDGTKHVLTVVEVRGEIKFQLGRQIFDSPSGAAKYIKGGREVNGWVFWKIDR' A
#
# COMPACT_ATOMS: atom_id res chain seq x y z
N MET A 1 6.06 12.80 1.42
CA MET A 1 6.24 11.51 2.11
C MET A 1 5.01 11.19 2.96
N PRO A 2 4.47 9.99 2.88
CA PRO A 2 3.34 9.63 3.75
C PRO A 2 3.77 9.57 5.22
N LYS A 3 2.84 9.92 6.08
CA LYS A 3 3.11 9.93 7.52
C LYS A 3 2.69 8.60 8.13
N VAL A 4 3.40 8.18 9.18
CA VAL A 4 3.02 7.00 9.94
C VAL A 4 1.59 7.17 10.46
N GLY A 5 0.77 6.14 10.29
CA GLY A 5 -0.63 6.18 10.66
C GLY A 5 -1.57 6.55 9.54
N SER A 6 -1.04 7.03 8.41
CA SER A 6 -1.88 7.34 7.26
C SER A 6 -2.42 6.05 6.66
N ARG A 7 -3.63 6.12 6.12
CA ARG A 7 -4.26 4.98 5.46
C ARG A 7 -4.75 5.38 4.08
N TYR A 8 -4.56 4.47 3.14
CA TYR A 8 -4.99 4.67 1.76
C TYR A 8 -5.87 3.51 1.36
N GLU A 9 -6.99 3.81 0.72
CA GLU A 9 -7.98 2.79 0.36
C GLU A 9 -8.06 2.65 -1.15
N LYS A 10 -8.21 1.41 -1.60
CA LYS A 10 -8.43 1.12 -3.01
C LYS A 10 -9.60 0.17 -3.14
N LYS A 11 -10.64 0.62 -3.83
CA LYS A 11 -11.80 -0.21 -4.11
C LYS A 11 -11.63 -0.82 -5.48
N MET A 12 -11.71 -2.14 -5.54
CA MET A 12 -11.56 -2.87 -6.79
C MET A 12 -12.90 -2.95 -7.51
N ARG A 13 -12.86 -3.35 -8.78
CA ARG A 13 -14.07 -3.46 -9.60
C ARG A 13 -15.03 -4.51 -9.06
N ASP A 14 -14.52 -5.56 -8.44
CA ASP A 14 -15.33 -6.63 -7.89
C ASP A 14 -15.97 -6.28 -6.55
N GLY A 15 -15.73 -5.06 -6.07
CA GLY A 15 -16.26 -4.61 -4.79
C GLY A 15 -15.32 -4.82 -3.61
N THR A 16 -14.19 -5.50 -3.83
CA THR A 16 -13.20 -5.73 -2.77
C THR A 16 -12.51 -4.40 -2.43
N LYS A 17 -12.31 -4.18 -1.14
CA LYS A 17 -11.64 -2.97 -0.68
C LYS A 17 -10.34 -3.35 0.02
N HIS A 18 -9.26 -2.69 -0.36
CA HIS A 18 -7.96 -2.88 0.26
C HIS A 18 -7.54 -1.61 0.99
N VAL A 19 -6.97 -1.76 2.17
CA VAL A 19 -6.51 -0.62 2.96
C VAL A 19 -5.01 -0.78 3.21
N LEU A 20 -4.25 0.24 2.81
CA LEU A 20 -2.81 0.28 3.02
C LEU A 20 -2.53 1.25 4.16
N THR A 21 -1.86 0.78 5.20
CA THR A 21 -1.54 1.60 6.36
C THR A 21 -0.04 1.87 6.40
N VAL A 22 0.33 3.11 6.64
CA VAL A 22 1.75 3.47 6.79
C VAL A 22 2.15 3.19 8.24
N VAL A 23 3.15 2.36 8.41
CA VAL A 23 3.63 1.96 9.74
C VAL A 23 5.13 2.20 9.84
N GLU A 24 5.62 2.21 11.07
CA GLU A 24 7.06 2.31 11.32
C GLU A 24 7.52 1.01 11.95
N VAL A 25 8.56 0.42 11.37
CA VAL A 25 9.16 -0.82 11.89
C VAL A 25 10.64 -0.57 12.05
N ARG A 26 11.13 -0.58 13.29
CA ARG A 26 12.55 -0.38 13.61
C ARG A 26 13.13 0.88 12.98
N GLY A 27 12.38 1.97 13.04
CA GLY A 27 12.80 3.26 12.50
C GLY A 27 12.64 3.41 11.00
N GLU A 28 12.06 2.43 10.32
CA GLU A 28 11.86 2.49 8.88
C GLU A 28 10.37 2.57 8.56
N ILE A 29 10.05 3.35 7.54
CA ILE A 29 8.67 3.47 7.07
C ILE A 29 8.33 2.26 6.21
N LYS A 30 7.26 1.56 6.57
CA LYS A 30 6.77 0.39 5.85
C LYS A 30 5.29 0.57 5.54
N PHE A 31 4.78 -0.30 4.69
CA PHE A 31 3.39 -0.24 4.26
C PHE A 31 2.72 -1.58 4.56
N GLN A 32 1.70 -1.55 5.40
CA GLN A 32 1.01 -2.75 5.84
C GLN A 32 -0.30 -2.95 5.10
N LEU A 33 -0.45 -4.12 4.51
CA LEU A 33 -1.68 -4.52 3.83
C LEU A 33 -2.20 -5.78 4.52
N GLY A 34 -3.23 -5.61 5.36
CA GLY A 34 -3.72 -6.72 6.16
C GLY A 34 -2.64 -7.24 7.10
N ARG A 35 -2.19 -8.46 6.88
CA ARG A 35 -1.13 -9.07 7.69
C ARG A 35 0.23 -9.00 7.02
N GLN A 36 0.29 -8.43 5.82
CA GLN A 36 1.54 -8.33 5.07
C GLN A 36 2.15 -6.95 5.23
N ILE A 37 3.47 -6.90 5.27
CA ILE A 37 4.21 -5.64 5.34
C ILE A 37 5.11 -5.55 4.13
N PHE A 38 5.08 -4.40 3.47
CA PHE A 38 5.86 -4.16 2.25
C PHE A 38 6.77 -2.95 2.44
N ASP A 39 7.88 -2.95 1.71
CA ASP A 39 8.84 -1.85 1.77
C ASP A 39 8.36 -0.62 1.01
N SER A 40 7.41 -0.79 0.11
CA SER A 40 6.92 0.30 -0.73
C SER A 40 5.46 0.09 -1.09
N PRO A 41 4.75 1.18 -1.45
CA PRO A 41 3.37 1.06 -1.93
C PRO A 41 3.27 0.21 -3.20
N SER A 42 4.31 0.23 -4.03
CA SER A 42 4.35 -0.56 -5.25
C SER A 42 4.38 -2.05 -4.93
N GLY A 43 5.09 -2.45 -3.88
CA GLY A 43 5.12 -3.84 -3.44
C GLY A 43 3.74 -4.34 -3.05
N ALA A 44 3.00 -3.52 -2.31
CA ALA A 44 1.65 -3.87 -1.91
C ALA A 44 0.72 -3.97 -3.11
N ALA A 45 0.83 -3.02 -4.05
CA ALA A 45 0.01 -3.02 -5.25
C ALA A 45 0.31 -4.24 -6.13
N LYS A 46 1.58 -4.59 -6.25
CA LYS A 46 2.01 -5.76 -7.00
C LYS A 46 1.40 -7.04 -6.42
N TYR A 47 1.36 -7.13 -5.09
CA TYR A 47 0.77 -8.26 -4.40
C TYR A 47 -0.72 -8.41 -4.77
N ILE A 48 -1.45 -7.30 -4.75
CA ILE A 48 -2.88 -7.29 -5.09
C ILE A 48 -3.09 -7.69 -6.56
N LYS A 49 -2.21 -7.24 -7.44
CA LYS A 49 -2.32 -7.50 -8.88
C LYS A 49 -1.71 -8.84 -9.30
N GLY A 50 -1.41 -9.71 -8.35
CA GLY A 50 -0.93 -11.06 -8.66
C GLY A 50 0.48 -11.10 -9.21
N GLY A 51 1.33 -10.15 -8.85
CA GLY A 51 2.73 -10.11 -9.27
C GLY A 51 3.01 -9.19 -10.44
N ARG A 52 2.00 -8.49 -10.96
CA ARG A 52 2.19 -7.54 -12.05
C ARG A 52 2.87 -6.26 -11.56
N GLU A 53 3.76 -5.72 -12.37
CA GLU A 53 4.38 -4.43 -12.04
C GLU A 53 3.32 -3.33 -12.04
N VAL A 54 3.26 -2.58 -10.96
CA VAL A 54 2.29 -1.50 -10.79
C VAL A 54 2.97 -0.33 -10.10
N ASN A 55 2.70 0.88 -10.57
CA ASN A 55 3.14 2.09 -9.87
C ASN A 55 2.23 2.27 -8.66
N GLY A 56 2.72 1.88 -7.49
CA GLY A 56 1.94 1.91 -6.26
C GLY A 56 1.52 3.29 -5.83
N TRP A 57 2.33 4.30 -6.13
CA TRP A 57 1.98 5.67 -5.78
C TRP A 57 0.72 6.10 -6.49
N VAL A 58 0.60 5.73 -7.77
CA VAL A 58 -0.61 6.02 -8.55
C VAL A 58 -1.76 5.10 -8.13
N PHE A 59 -1.46 3.82 -7.93
CA PHE A 59 -2.48 2.83 -7.54
C PHE A 59 -3.20 3.25 -6.26
N TRP A 60 -2.45 3.66 -5.25
CA TRP A 60 -3.00 4.07 -3.96
C TRP A 60 -3.34 5.55 -3.88
N LYS A 61 -3.01 6.32 -4.93
CA LYS A 61 -3.19 7.78 -4.98
C LYS A 61 -2.46 8.46 -3.83
N ILE A 62 -1.23 8.03 -3.60
CA ILE A 62 -0.40 8.61 -2.54
C ILE A 62 0.31 9.85 -3.09
N ASP A 63 0.18 10.93 -2.37
CA ASP A 63 0.85 12.17 -2.70
C ASP A 63 2.30 12.11 -2.22
N ARG A 64 3.25 12.36 -3.11
CA ARG A 64 4.66 12.33 -2.77
C ARG A 64 5.13 13.64 -2.18
#